data_ac72614d501dd0de6c25433cf1d61d81
#
_entry.id   ac72614d501dd0de6c25433cf1d61d81
#
_cell.length_a   1.000
_cell.length_b   1.000
_cell.length_c   1.000
_cell.angle_alpha   90.00
_cell.angle_beta   90.00
_cell.angle_gamma   90.00
#
_symmetry.space_group_name_H-M   'P 1'
#
loop_
_entity.id
_entity.type
_entity.pdbx_description
1 polymer ?
#
loop_
_entity_poly.entity_id
_entity_poly.type
_entity_poly.pdbx_seq_one_letter_code
_entity_poly.pdbx_strand_id
1 'polypeptide(L)'
;LALTQANDPNAEASFDYNVSVPSPVGSDPLFDGLFNNTNTQNMTLTLDWDVGNHQITSVSSYVAFDFEALTNNDHTNLQVVAGPQRQDSQTMSQEIRLASTTDQFLEYIAGFYYSDDKYKTRLQASVDLSQSVLAGAFGTDRLGRNQSTTQSGETWAIFGQATFNFTDDIRLILGVRYTEDRKTTNKRLWYSDISTLDNAVPDPVVQGAYNFVFGTEHNLIGVKRKTDDVPFAITGEWDATDDLMVYGYYKEGFKAGGFDEDFTSGVLADFEFDDEGVKAYAFGAKWSLLGGAAYINAEYFHSEYTNLQVSTFSVASFLVGNAAAATSQGLDVDARWQVSDQLGVGAAFVVLDAEFDSYTN
;
A
#
# COMPACT_ATOMS: atom_id res chain seq x y z
N LEU A 1 16.69 9.77 20.14
CA LEU A 1 16.68 10.62 21.34
C LEU A 1 17.86 10.32 22.26
N ALA A 2 18.12 9.07 22.62
CA ALA A 2 19.24 8.72 23.53
C ALA A 2 20.62 9.15 22.98
N LEU A 3 20.81 9.09 21.65
CA LEU A 3 22.04 9.55 21.00
C LEU A 3 22.19 11.07 21.01
N THR A 4 21.08 11.79 20.93
CA THR A 4 21.07 13.25 20.92
C THR A 4 21.14 13.84 22.32
N GLN A 5 20.44 13.26 23.28
CA GLN A 5 20.43 13.72 24.68
C GLN A 5 21.78 13.57 25.38
N ALA A 6 22.67 12.71 24.89
CA ALA A 6 24.01 12.59 25.44
C ALA A 6 24.85 13.89 25.27
N ASN A 7 24.60 14.64 24.20
CA ASN A 7 25.30 15.90 23.93
C ASN A 7 24.47 17.14 24.28
N ASP A 8 23.15 17.02 24.24
CA ASP A 8 22.22 18.09 24.63
C ASP A 8 21.12 17.53 25.53
N PRO A 9 21.18 17.76 26.84
CA PRO A 9 20.16 17.28 27.78
C PRO A 9 18.78 17.91 27.58
N ASN A 10 18.68 18.99 26.79
CA ASN A 10 17.41 19.64 26.46
C ASN A 10 16.83 19.13 25.13
N ALA A 11 17.46 18.15 24.47
CA ALA A 11 16.91 17.57 23.27
C ALA A 11 15.55 16.92 23.54
N GLU A 12 14.56 17.26 22.76
CA GLU A 12 13.20 16.77 22.86
C GLU A 12 12.83 15.94 21.65
N ALA A 13 11.99 14.92 21.84
CA ALA A 13 11.39 14.14 20.75
C ALA A 13 9.87 14.17 20.91
N SER A 14 9.16 14.28 19.81
CA SER A 14 7.71 14.15 19.78
C SER A 14 7.31 12.91 18.97
N PHE A 15 6.44 12.09 19.56
CA PHE A 15 5.77 11.00 18.89
C PHE A 15 4.33 11.35 18.52
N ASP A 16 3.91 12.60 18.74
CA ASP A 16 2.61 13.08 18.33
C ASP A 16 2.71 13.65 16.90
N TYR A 17 2.03 13.01 15.97
CA TYR A 17 1.96 13.44 14.57
C TYR A 17 1.33 14.82 14.36
N ASN A 18 0.65 15.37 15.37
CA ASN A 18 0.05 16.70 15.34
C ASN A 18 0.99 17.80 15.86
N VAL A 19 2.16 17.44 16.38
CA VAL A 19 3.14 18.41 16.88
C VAL A 19 4.34 18.42 15.94
N SER A 20 4.44 19.46 15.13
CA SER A 20 5.70 19.76 14.45
C SER A 20 6.71 20.21 15.48
N VAL A 21 7.78 19.46 15.69
CA VAL A 21 8.93 19.93 16.47
C VAL A 21 9.57 21.06 15.66
N PRO A 22 9.56 22.31 16.14
CA PRO A 22 10.12 23.40 15.37
C PRO A 22 11.62 23.14 15.18
N SER A 23 12.06 23.20 13.92
CA SER A 23 13.48 23.25 13.62
C SER A 23 14.07 24.50 14.30
N PRO A 24 15.22 24.43 14.99
CA PRO A 24 15.85 25.62 15.57
C PRO A 24 16.07 26.63 14.46
N VAL A 25 15.53 27.82 14.66
CA VAL A 25 15.61 28.90 13.69
C VAL A 25 17.07 29.28 13.47
N GLY A 26 17.55 29.09 12.26
CA GLY A 26 18.64 29.82 11.71
C GLY A 26 20.02 29.24 11.85
N SER A 27 20.43 28.51 10.84
CA SER A 27 21.78 28.61 10.26
C SER A 27 21.95 27.75 9.00
N ASP A 28 21.06 26.77 8.74
CA ASP A 28 21.16 25.97 7.54
C ASP A 28 19.91 26.15 6.65
N PRO A 29 20.05 26.71 5.42
CA PRO A 29 18.92 26.92 4.52
C PRO A 29 18.19 25.61 4.13
N LEU A 30 18.81 24.44 4.34
CA LEU A 30 18.19 23.14 4.09
C LEU A 30 17.12 22.76 5.13
N PHE A 31 17.08 23.44 6.28
CA PHE A 31 16.18 23.15 7.38
C PHE A 31 15.17 24.27 7.67
N ASP A 32 15.26 25.36 6.92
CA ASP A 32 14.35 26.49 7.12
C ASP A 32 13.08 26.30 6.30
N GLY A 33 11.94 26.25 6.99
CA GLY A 33 10.62 26.19 6.37
C GLY A 33 10.16 24.79 5.99
N LEU A 34 9.92 23.92 6.98
CA LEU A 34 9.26 22.61 6.75
C LEU A 34 7.96 22.79 5.97
N PHE A 35 7.76 21.99 4.93
CA PHE A 35 6.57 22.04 4.09
C PHE A 35 6.19 20.68 3.56
N ASN A 36 4.94 20.57 3.15
CA ASN A 36 4.39 19.41 2.43
C ASN A 36 3.42 19.93 1.36
N ASN A 37 3.75 19.73 0.11
CA ASN A 37 2.92 20.07 -1.03
C ASN A 37 2.50 18.80 -1.75
N THR A 38 1.20 18.65 -1.97
CA THR A 38 0.63 17.53 -2.70
C THR A 38 -0.28 18.03 -3.78
N ASN A 39 -0.12 17.54 -5.00
CA ASN A 39 -1.01 17.77 -6.12
C ASN A 39 -1.49 16.44 -6.67
N THR A 40 -2.80 16.27 -6.79
CA THR A 40 -3.43 15.06 -7.33
C THR A 40 -4.36 15.43 -8.47
N GLN A 41 -4.23 14.73 -9.58
CA GLN A 41 -5.13 14.82 -10.72
C GLN A 41 -5.77 13.45 -10.93
N ASN A 42 -7.09 13.42 -11.07
CA ASN A 42 -7.85 12.21 -11.36
C ASN A 42 -8.89 12.51 -12.42
N MET A 43 -8.83 11.78 -13.54
CA MET A 43 -9.77 11.86 -14.64
C MET A 43 -10.27 10.46 -14.96
N THR A 44 -11.59 10.28 -15.02
CA THR A 44 -12.21 9.01 -15.39
C THR A 44 -13.32 9.27 -16.41
N LEU A 45 -13.28 8.52 -17.51
CA LEU A 45 -14.32 8.49 -18.53
C LEU A 45 -14.95 7.09 -18.54
N THR A 46 -16.25 7.04 -18.28
CA THR A 46 -17.04 5.81 -18.40
C THR A 46 -18.00 5.94 -19.58
N LEU A 47 -18.03 4.94 -20.43
CA LEU A 47 -18.95 4.81 -21.56
C LEU A 47 -19.69 3.50 -21.42
N ASP A 48 -21.02 3.57 -21.39
CA ASP A 48 -21.91 2.41 -21.39
C ASP A 48 -22.65 2.34 -22.70
N TRP A 49 -22.73 1.14 -23.26
CA TRP A 49 -23.38 0.89 -24.53
C TRP A 49 -24.20 -0.40 -24.49
N ASP A 50 -25.49 -0.30 -24.64
CA ASP A 50 -26.42 -1.44 -24.72
C ASP A 50 -26.44 -2.01 -26.14
N VAL A 51 -26.12 -3.30 -26.26
CA VAL A 51 -26.04 -4.04 -27.53
C VAL A 51 -26.89 -5.30 -27.41
N GLY A 52 -28.13 -5.23 -27.87
CA GLY A 52 -29.09 -6.34 -27.73
C GLY A 52 -29.33 -6.67 -26.25
N ASN A 53 -29.02 -7.89 -25.87
CA ASN A 53 -29.15 -8.38 -24.49
C ASN A 53 -27.85 -8.25 -23.69
N HIS A 54 -26.98 -7.32 -24.05
CA HIS A 54 -25.69 -7.12 -23.39
C HIS A 54 -25.43 -5.64 -23.16
N GLN A 55 -24.64 -5.35 -22.14
CA GLN A 55 -24.07 -4.04 -21.90
C GLN A 55 -22.54 -4.12 -22.04
N ILE A 56 -21.98 -3.22 -22.83
CA ILE A 56 -20.54 -3.00 -22.90
C ILE A 56 -20.22 -1.74 -22.11
N THR A 57 -19.32 -1.87 -21.12
CA THR A 57 -18.81 -0.75 -20.35
C THR A 57 -17.34 -0.57 -20.65
N SER A 58 -16.92 0.65 -20.98
CA SER A 58 -15.51 1.03 -21.14
C SER A 58 -15.16 2.09 -20.10
N VAL A 59 -14.12 1.83 -19.30
CA VAL A 59 -13.62 2.76 -18.29
C VAL A 59 -12.18 3.11 -18.60
N SER A 60 -11.93 4.38 -18.92
CA SER A 60 -10.58 4.93 -19.10
C SER A 60 -10.25 5.84 -17.92
N SER A 61 -9.09 5.65 -17.31
CA SER A 61 -8.68 6.46 -16.16
C SER A 61 -7.25 6.97 -16.33
N TYR A 62 -7.02 8.18 -15.85
CA TYR A 62 -5.72 8.81 -15.68
C TYR A 62 -5.63 9.35 -14.26
N VAL A 63 -4.59 8.94 -13.53
CA VAL A 63 -4.28 9.44 -12.19
C VAL A 63 -2.83 9.93 -12.19
N ALA A 64 -2.61 11.14 -11.70
CA ALA A 64 -1.28 11.66 -11.44
C ALA A 64 -1.20 12.19 -10.01
N PHE A 65 -0.05 12.00 -9.40
CA PHE A 65 0.24 12.42 -8.04
C PHE A 65 1.66 12.98 -7.98
N ASP A 66 1.77 14.23 -7.55
CA ASP A 66 3.03 14.93 -7.31
C ASP A 66 3.10 15.28 -5.83
N PHE A 67 4.19 14.90 -5.18
CA PHE A 67 4.45 15.16 -3.79
C PHE A 67 5.84 15.76 -3.62
N GLU A 68 5.92 16.84 -2.85
CA GLU A 68 7.18 17.45 -2.44
C GLU A 68 7.09 17.86 -0.98
N ALA A 69 8.05 17.42 -0.18
CA ALA A 69 8.11 17.77 1.22
C ALA A 69 9.55 18.06 1.66
N LEU A 70 9.67 18.94 2.63
CA LEU A 70 10.87 19.10 3.45
C LEU A 70 10.48 18.72 4.87
N THR A 71 11.06 17.64 5.37
CA THR A 71 10.70 17.06 6.66
C THR A 71 11.90 16.97 7.59
N ASN A 72 11.64 17.08 8.90
CA ASN A 72 12.58 16.70 9.94
C ASN A 72 12.32 15.23 10.28
N ASN A 73 13.26 14.35 9.94
CA ASN A 73 13.11 12.90 10.06
C ASN A 73 13.60 12.33 11.39
N ASP A 74 14.29 13.12 12.23
CA ASP A 74 14.78 12.67 13.53
C ASP A 74 13.76 12.92 14.67
N HIS A 75 12.68 13.65 14.38
CA HIS A 75 11.63 13.98 15.34
C HIS A 75 12.13 14.67 16.62
N THR A 76 13.25 15.38 16.52
CA THR A 76 13.85 16.13 17.62
C THR A 76 13.92 17.62 17.28
N ASN A 77 14.26 18.44 18.26
CA ASN A 77 14.58 19.86 18.06
C ASN A 77 16.03 20.08 17.59
N LEU A 78 16.80 19.01 17.39
CA LEU A 78 18.14 19.03 16.81
C LEU A 78 18.03 18.74 15.31
N GLN A 79 18.90 19.33 14.51
CA GLN A 79 18.91 19.12 13.06
C GLN A 79 19.83 17.94 12.68
N VAL A 80 19.49 16.73 13.16
CA VAL A 80 20.34 15.56 12.90
C VAL A 80 20.04 14.95 11.55
N VAL A 81 18.76 14.78 11.19
CA VAL A 81 18.34 14.23 9.89
C VAL A 81 17.16 15.00 9.34
N ALA A 82 17.36 15.71 8.24
CA ALA A 82 16.29 16.34 7.49
C ALA A 82 16.58 16.32 5.99
N GLY A 83 15.57 16.51 5.18
CA GLY A 83 15.80 16.63 3.74
C GLY A 83 14.56 16.65 2.88
N PRO A 84 14.72 17.09 1.63
CA PRO A 84 13.64 17.10 0.67
C PRO A 84 13.33 15.68 0.18
N GLN A 85 12.04 15.41 0.09
CA GLN A 85 11.47 14.23 -0.56
C GLN A 85 10.63 14.68 -1.73
N ARG A 86 10.75 14.01 -2.86
CA ARG A 86 9.90 14.20 -4.03
C ARG A 86 9.42 12.87 -4.53
N GLN A 87 8.16 12.83 -4.93
CA GLN A 87 7.53 11.68 -5.55
C GLN A 87 6.63 12.14 -6.68
N ASP A 88 6.84 11.56 -7.85
CA ASP A 88 5.99 11.74 -9.02
C ASP A 88 5.44 10.36 -9.40
N SER A 89 4.13 10.22 -9.57
CA SER A 89 3.51 9.01 -10.08
C SER A 89 2.42 9.31 -11.09
N GLN A 90 2.29 8.43 -12.08
CA GLN A 90 1.26 8.51 -13.12
C GLN A 90 0.78 7.10 -13.42
N THR A 91 -0.53 6.93 -13.50
CA THR A 91 -1.18 5.69 -13.90
C THR A 91 -2.19 5.99 -14.99
N MET A 92 -2.11 5.27 -16.09
CA MET A 92 -3.15 5.19 -17.11
C MET A 92 -3.77 3.81 -17.08
N SER A 93 -5.09 3.69 -17.09
CA SER A 93 -5.75 2.41 -17.16
C SER A 93 -6.94 2.40 -18.11
N GLN A 94 -7.19 1.22 -18.67
CA GLN A 94 -8.33 0.92 -19.51
C GLN A 94 -8.97 -0.39 -19.08
N GLU A 95 -10.27 -0.38 -18.84
CA GLU A 95 -11.06 -1.58 -18.66
C GLU A 95 -12.20 -1.64 -19.67
N ILE A 96 -12.45 -2.82 -20.22
CA ILE A 96 -13.60 -3.09 -21.07
C ILE A 96 -14.31 -4.30 -20.50
N ARG A 97 -15.61 -4.18 -20.24
CA ARG A 97 -16.48 -5.24 -19.71
C ARG A 97 -17.64 -5.49 -20.65
N LEU A 98 -18.01 -6.75 -20.75
CA LEU A 98 -19.27 -7.21 -21.33
C LEU A 98 -20.08 -7.85 -20.22
N ALA A 99 -21.31 -7.40 -19.98
CA ALA A 99 -22.26 -7.99 -19.08
C ALA A 99 -23.48 -8.50 -19.84
N SER A 100 -24.03 -9.65 -19.42
CA SER A 100 -25.32 -10.13 -19.85
C SER A 100 -26.44 -9.32 -19.20
N THR A 101 -27.68 -9.43 -19.71
CA THR A 101 -28.87 -9.01 -18.97
C THR A 101 -29.12 -9.88 -17.75
N THR A 102 -29.84 -9.35 -16.79
CA THR A 102 -30.28 -10.02 -15.58
C THR A 102 -31.49 -10.95 -15.82
N ASP A 103 -31.93 -11.66 -14.79
CA ASP A 103 -33.10 -12.55 -14.79
C ASP A 103 -32.99 -13.74 -15.78
N GLN A 104 -31.75 -14.21 -16.01
CA GLN A 104 -31.47 -15.40 -16.80
C GLN A 104 -30.92 -16.52 -15.91
N PHE A 105 -31.04 -17.78 -16.38
CA PHE A 105 -30.39 -18.90 -15.73
C PHE A 105 -28.87 -18.68 -15.58
N LEU A 106 -28.27 -18.08 -16.60
CA LEU A 106 -26.85 -17.72 -16.62
C LEU A 106 -26.70 -16.23 -16.84
N GLU A 107 -26.20 -15.55 -15.84
CA GLU A 107 -25.74 -14.16 -15.95
C GLU A 107 -24.21 -14.14 -15.89
N TYR A 108 -23.58 -13.26 -16.64
CA TYR A 108 -22.13 -13.19 -16.67
C TYR A 108 -21.59 -11.78 -16.91
N ILE A 109 -20.38 -11.60 -16.43
CA ILE A 109 -19.51 -10.47 -16.76
C ILE A 109 -18.19 -11.05 -17.23
N ALA A 110 -17.65 -10.55 -18.34
CA ALA A 110 -16.31 -10.84 -18.80
C ALA A 110 -15.60 -9.53 -19.15
N GLY A 111 -14.30 -9.43 -18.89
CA GLY A 111 -13.60 -8.19 -19.14
C GLY A 111 -12.10 -8.35 -19.34
N PHE A 112 -11.53 -7.28 -19.83
CA PHE A 112 -10.10 -7.08 -20.01
C PHE A 112 -9.69 -5.78 -19.29
N TYR A 113 -8.56 -5.82 -18.63
CA TYR A 113 -7.95 -4.66 -17.95
C TYR A 113 -6.50 -4.50 -18.39
N TYR A 114 -6.08 -3.24 -18.54
CA TYR A 114 -4.69 -2.86 -18.77
C TYR A 114 -4.35 -1.60 -18.00
N SER A 115 -3.16 -1.53 -17.40
CA SER A 115 -2.57 -0.29 -16.87
C SER A 115 -1.09 -0.14 -17.22
N ASP A 116 -0.68 1.13 -17.38
CA ASP A 116 0.71 1.59 -17.48
C ASP A 116 0.97 2.54 -16.32
N ASP A 117 1.95 2.19 -15.50
CA ASP A 117 2.30 2.89 -14.28
C ASP A 117 3.72 3.43 -14.37
N LYS A 118 3.92 4.69 -13.96
CA LYS A 118 5.23 5.31 -13.85
C LYS A 118 5.36 5.92 -12.47
N TYR A 119 6.48 5.62 -11.83
CA TYR A 119 6.77 6.07 -10.49
C TYR A 119 8.22 6.53 -10.39
N LYS A 120 8.43 7.67 -9.74
CA LYS A 120 9.74 8.23 -9.49
C LYS A 120 9.78 8.83 -8.10
N THR A 121 10.78 8.42 -7.31
CA THR A 121 11.07 9.08 -6.04
C THR A 121 12.49 9.61 -6.00
N ARG A 122 12.67 10.65 -5.23
CA ARG A 122 13.97 11.15 -4.82
C ARG A 122 13.89 11.55 -3.35
N LEU A 123 14.71 10.93 -2.55
CA LEU A 123 14.91 11.27 -1.14
C LEU A 123 16.34 11.77 -0.96
N GLN A 124 16.47 12.95 -0.38
CA GLN A 124 17.76 13.53 0.00
C GLN A 124 17.71 13.76 1.51
N ALA A 125 18.63 13.17 2.24
CA ALA A 125 18.73 13.35 3.68
C ALA A 125 20.07 14.00 4.00
N SER A 126 19.99 15.16 4.61
CA SER A 126 21.14 15.79 5.28
C SER A 126 21.28 15.13 6.65
N VAL A 127 22.44 14.56 6.92
CA VAL A 127 22.78 13.93 8.19
C VAL A 127 23.86 14.76 8.86
N ASP A 128 23.53 15.40 10.00
CA ASP A 128 24.46 16.18 10.82
C ASP A 128 24.65 15.50 12.18
N LEU A 129 25.79 14.86 12.34
CA LEU A 129 26.15 14.16 13.56
C LEU A 129 26.88 15.04 14.57
N SER A 130 27.14 16.33 14.28
CA SER A 130 27.87 17.25 15.16
C SER A 130 27.23 17.39 16.56
N GLN A 131 25.91 17.18 16.63
CA GLN A 131 25.12 17.25 17.85
C GLN A 131 24.84 15.86 18.48
N SER A 132 25.43 14.80 17.95
CA SER A 132 25.26 13.44 18.45
C SER A 132 26.49 12.96 19.21
N VAL A 133 26.36 11.82 19.93
CA VAL A 133 27.50 11.14 20.56
C VAL A 133 28.53 10.64 19.55
N LEU A 134 28.19 10.65 18.26
CA LEU A 134 29.05 10.24 17.15
C LEU A 134 29.84 11.41 16.54
N ALA A 135 29.76 12.61 17.13
CA ALA A 135 30.50 13.79 16.66
C ALA A 135 32.00 13.49 16.51
N GLY A 136 32.56 13.79 15.35
CA GLY A 136 33.96 13.55 15.02
C GLY A 136 34.35 12.08 14.83
N ALA A 137 33.45 11.11 15.03
CA ALA A 137 33.75 9.68 14.91
C ALA A 137 34.08 9.24 13.47
N PHE A 138 33.55 9.97 12.49
CA PHE A 138 33.65 9.62 11.07
C PHE A 138 34.53 10.59 10.24
N GLY A 139 35.27 11.48 10.88
CA GLY A 139 36.13 12.45 10.19
C GLY A 139 35.39 13.65 9.57
N THR A 140 34.10 13.57 9.41
CA THR A 140 33.17 14.66 9.16
C THR A 140 31.89 14.43 9.96
N ASP A 141 31.27 15.50 10.39
CA ASP A 141 30.00 15.43 11.12
C ASP A 141 28.81 15.61 10.18
N ARG A 142 29.02 15.92 8.91
CA ARG A 142 27.97 16.28 7.94
C ARG A 142 28.07 15.53 6.64
N LEU A 143 26.96 14.93 6.20
CA LEU A 143 26.88 14.20 4.95
C LEU A 143 25.49 14.29 4.30
N GLY A 144 25.44 14.34 2.98
CA GLY A 144 24.23 14.15 2.19
C GLY A 144 24.06 12.67 1.80
N ARG A 145 22.99 12.03 2.23
CA ARG A 145 22.55 10.73 1.75
C ARG A 145 21.45 10.93 0.71
N ASN A 146 21.65 10.38 -0.46
CA ASN A 146 20.73 10.54 -1.59
C ASN A 146 20.21 9.19 -2.05
N GLN A 147 18.92 9.11 -2.32
CA GLN A 147 18.29 7.97 -2.95
C GLN A 147 17.43 8.42 -4.13
N SER A 148 17.38 7.60 -5.16
CA SER A 148 16.47 7.80 -6.29
C SER A 148 15.99 6.45 -6.79
N THR A 149 14.67 6.32 -6.96
CA THR A 149 14.03 5.16 -7.57
C THR A 149 13.18 5.63 -8.75
N THR A 150 13.27 4.93 -9.86
CA THR A 150 12.37 5.11 -11.01
C THR A 150 11.83 3.73 -11.39
N GLN A 151 10.52 3.60 -11.50
CA GLN A 151 9.87 2.35 -11.86
C GLN A 151 8.85 2.59 -12.97
N SER A 152 8.80 1.68 -13.92
CA SER A 152 7.69 1.50 -14.83
C SER A 152 7.02 0.16 -14.56
N GLY A 153 5.69 0.13 -14.60
CA GLY A 153 4.88 -1.05 -14.41
C GLY A 153 3.87 -1.18 -15.56
N GLU A 154 3.63 -2.40 -16.00
CA GLU A 154 2.57 -2.76 -16.92
C GLU A 154 1.78 -3.91 -16.31
N THR A 155 0.47 -3.73 -16.15
CA THR A 155 -0.41 -4.79 -15.68
C THR A 155 -1.49 -5.05 -16.72
N TRP A 156 -1.74 -6.31 -17.02
CA TRP A 156 -2.92 -6.69 -17.79
C TRP A 156 -3.64 -7.87 -17.15
N ALA A 157 -4.94 -7.92 -17.35
CA ALA A 157 -5.76 -9.00 -16.83
C ALA A 157 -6.93 -9.35 -17.74
N ILE A 158 -7.31 -10.62 -17.71
CA ILE A 158 -8.59 -11.12 -18.24
C ILE A 158 -9.36 -11.69 -17.07
N PHE A 159 -10.64 -11.34 -16.97
CA PHE A 159 -11.47 -11.82 -15.88
C PHE A 159 -12.88 -12.18 -16.35
N GLY A 160 -13.52 -13.02 -15.58
CA GLY A 160 -14.92 -13.35 -15.78
C GLY A 160 -15.58 -13.79 -14.49
N GLN A 161 -16.87 -13.54 -14.41
CA GLN A 161 -17.77 -14.04 -13.37
C GLN A 161 -19.03 -14.59 -14.02
N ALA A 162 -19.51 -15.71 -13.54
CA ALA A 162 -20.77 -16.32 -13.96
C ALA A 162 -21.65 -16.56 -12.74
N THR A 163 -22.91 -16.14 -12.81
CA THR A 163 -23.93 -16.43 -11.82
C THR A 163 -24.92 -17.43 -12.43
N PHE A 164 -25.07 -18.58 -11.80
CA PHE A 164 -26.01 -19.62 -12.15
C PHE A 164 -27.21 -19.54 -11.22
N ASN A 165 -28.35 -19.09 -11.73
CA ASN A 165 -29.62 -19.03 -11.03
C ASN A 165 -30.33 -20.40 -11.18
N PHE A 166 -30.07 -21.38 -10.29
CA PHE A 166 -30.62 -22.72 -10.37
C PHE A 166 -32.13 -22.73 -10.10
N THR A 167 -32.56 -21.89 -9.19
CA THR A 167 -33.95 -21.56 -8.89
C THR A 167 -34.07 -20.08 -8.58
N ASP A 168 -35.26 -19.58 -8.32
CA ASP A 168 -35.46 -18.19 -7.88
C ASP A 168 -34.72 -17.91 -6.55
N ASP A 169 -34.47 -18.96 -5.76
CA ASP A 169 -33.93 -18.86 -4.41
C ASP A 169 -32.47 -19.29 -4.30
N ILE A 170 -31.89 -20.03 -5.27
CA ILE A 170 -30.54 -20.63 -5.16
C ILE A 170 -29.65 -20.14 -6.28
N ARG A 171 -28.55 -19.51 -5.92
CA ARG A 171 -27.54 -18.98 -6.85
C ARG A 171 -26.16 -19.52 -6.52
N LEU A 172 -25.41 -19.80 -7.57
CA LEU A 172 -23.97 -20.09 -7.50
C LEU A 172 -23.21 -19.07 -8.35
N ILE A 173 -22.26 -18.40 -7.74
CA ILE A 173 -21.43 -17.39 -8.39
C ILE A 173 -20.00 -17.92 -8.46
N LEU A 174 -19.42 -17.96 -9.67
CA LEU A 174 -18.05 -18.36 -9.93
C LEU A 174 -17.31 -17.20 -10.57
N GLY A 175 -16.15 -16.85 -10.03
CA GLY A 175 -15.29 -15.80 -10.57
C GLY A 175 -13.87 -16.29 -10.76
N VAL A 176 -13.20 -15.83 -11.81
CA VAL A 176 -11.79 -16.08 -12.08
C VAL A 176 -11.15 -14.86 -12.73
N ARG A 177 -9.90 -14.60 -12.37
CA ARG A 177 -9.10 -13.53 -12.99
C ARG A 177 -7.68 -14.04 -13.22
N TYR A 178 -7.19 -13.95 -14.43
CA TYR A 178 -5.76 -14.04 -14.71
C TYR A 178 -5.18 -12.62 -14.73
N THR A 179 -4.10 -12.40 -14.01
CA THR A 179 -3.38 -11.11 -14.00
C THR A 179 -1.91 -11.36 -14.26
N GLU A 180 -1.28 -10.54 -15.08
CA GLU A 180 0.16 -10.46 -15.25
C GLU A 180 0.63 -9.03 -14.96
N ASP A 181 1.58 -8.91 -14.04
CA ASP A 181 2.22 -7.65 -13.63
C ASP A 181 3.70 -7.71 -13.99
N ARG A 182 4.19 -6.66 -14.64
CA ARG A 182 5.61 -6.50 -15.02
C ARG A 182 6.13 -5.19 -14.49
N LYS A 183 7.25 -5.23 -13.80
CA LYS A 183 7.93 -4.05 -13.27
C LYS A 183 9.35 -3.97 -13.77
N THR A 184 9.81 -2.76 -14.08
CA THR A 184 11.22 -2.46 -14.38
C THR A 184 11.65 -1.28 -13.54
N THR A 185 12.71 -1.45 -12.78
CA THR A 185 13.12 -0.47 -11.75
C THR A 185 14.61 -0.14 -11.90
N ASN A 186 14.93 1.14 -11.67
CA ASN A 186 16.28 1.60 -11.43
C ASN A 186 16.33 2.18 -10.02
N LYS A 187 17.35 1.82 -9.26
CA LYS A 187 17.58 2.29 -7.90
C LYS A 187 19.01 2.77 -7.75
N ARG A 188 19.19 3.95 -7.17
CA ARG A 188 20.51 4.49 -6.84
C ARG A 188 20.52 5.02 -5.42
N LEU A 189 21.57 4.67 -4.66
CA LEU A 189 21.93 5.27 -3.40
C LEU A 189 23.36 5.79 -3.53
N TRP A 190 23.60 7.05 -3.13
CA TRP A 190 24.93 7.67 -3.16
C TRP A 190 25.06 8.73 -2.06
N TYR A 191 26.31 9.05 -1.74
CA TYR A 191 26.62 10.10 -0.77
C TYR A 191 27.20 11.31 -1.45
N SER A 192 26.96 12.49 -0.89
CA SER A 192 27.43 13.78 -1.40
C SER A 192 27.75 14.74 -0.27
N ASP A 193 28.35 15.88 -0.59
CA ASP A 193 28.43 16.97 0.33
C ASP A 193 27.05 17.50 0.71
N ILE A 194 26.87 17.84 1.99
CA ILE A 194 25.59 18.30 2.52
C ILE A 194 25.12 19.62 1.88
N SER A 195 26.06 20.48 1.51
CA SER A 195 25.75 21.82 0.99
C SER A 195 25.23 21.79 -0.45
N THR A 196 25.62 20.80 -1.22
CA THR A 196 25.25 20.69 -2.64
C THR A 196 24.26 19.57 -2.93
N LEU A 197 24.22 18.53 -2.08
CA LEU A 197 23.43 17.30 -2.23
C LEU A 197 23.63 16.56 -3.57
N ASP A 198 24.44 17.09 -4.47
CA ASP A 198 24.52 16.60 -5.84
C ASP A 198 25.86 16.01 -6.25
N ASN A 199 27.05 16.57 -5.88
CA ASN A 199 28.24 16.26 -6.67
C ASN A 199 29.58 16.14 -5.95
N ALA A 200 29.71 16.20 -4.64
CA ALA A 200 31.02 15.98 -4.00
C ALA A 200 31.21 14.49 -3.67
N VAL A 201 32.37 13.97 -4.01
CA VAL A 201 32.80 12.64 -3.56
C VAL A 201 33.33 12.80 -2.15
N PRO A 202 32.69 12.20 -1.12
CA PRO A 202 33.17 12.23 0.24
C PRO A 202 34.56 11.55 0.34
N ASP A 203 35.32 11.90 1.37
CA ASP A 203 36.53 11.16 1.71
C ASP A 203 36.25 9.66 1.79
N PRO A 204 37.06 8.78 1.15
CA PRO A 204 36.77 7.32 1.11
C PRO A 204 36.66 6.68 2.49
N VAL A 205 37.32 7.19 3.51
CA VAL A 205 37.20 6.66 4.90
C VAL A 205 35.86 7.01 5.48
N VAL A 206 35.41 8.23 5.28
CA VAL A 206 34.08 8.73 5.68
C VAL A 206 33.00 7.97 4.93
N GLN A 207 33.15 7.79 3.62
CA GLN A 207 32.21 7.01 2.80
C GLN A 207 32.10 5.57 3.30
N GLY A 208 33.19 4.92 3.67
CA GLY A 208 33.18 3.58 4.24
C GLY A 208 32.41 3.49 5.55
N ALA A 209 32.55 4.48 6.42
CA ALA A 209 31.81 4.54 7.68
C ALA A 209 30.30 4.76 7.45
N TYR A 210 29.93 5.63 6.51
CA TYR A 210 28.52 5.86 6.15
C TYR A 210 27.89 4.66 5.43
N ASN A 211 28.63 3.97 4.56
CA ASN A 211 28.18 2.71 3.96
C ASN A 211 27.83 1.68 5.03
N PHE A 212 28.58 1.62 6.10
CA PHE A 212 28.34 0.69 7.21
C PHE A 212 27.09 1.05 8.03
N VAL A 213 26.83 2.34 8.24
CA VAL A 213 25.73 2.80 9.12
C VAL A 213 24.43 3.04 8.35
N PHE A 214 24.52 3.66 7.16
CA PHE A 214 23.35 4.17 6.43
C PHE A 214 23.10 3.46 5.09
N GLY A 215 23.86 2.42 4.77
CA GLY A 215 23.71 1.60 3.58
C GLY A 215 24.81 1.78 2.55
N THR A 216 25.06 0.72 1.80
CA THR A 216 26.11 0.65 0.78
C THR A 216 25.73 1.42 -0.48
N GLU A 217 26.61 2.28 -1.00
CA GLU A 217 26.39 2.91 -2.30
C GLU A 217 26.16 1.87 -3.39
N HIS A 218 25.14 2.09 -4.20
CA HIS A 218 24.80 1.19 -5.29
C HIS A 218 24.07 1.91 -6.42
N ASN A 219 24.08 1.27 -7.58
CA ASN A 219 23.35 1.72 -8.76
C ASN A 219 22.81 0.50 -9.53
N LEU A 220 21.57 0.15 -9.26
CA LEU A 220 20.86 -0.94 -9.92
C LEU A 220 20.08 -0.38 -11.10
N ILE A 221 20.29 -0.94 -12.30
CA ILE A 221 19.70 -0.42 -13.53
C ILE A 221 18.95 -1.54 -14.24
N GLY A 222 17.66 -1.29 -14.58
CA GLY A 222 16.86 -2.18 -15.40
C GLY A 222 16.52 -3.50 -14.71
N VAL A 223 16.41 -3.52 -13.37
CA VAL A 223 15.98 -4.70 -12.64
C VAL A 223 14.52 -4.96 -12.97
N LYS A 224 14.21 -6.20 -13.34
CA LYS A 224 12.88 -6.60 -13.83
C LYS A 224 12.29 -7.68 -12.96
N ARG A 225 10.99 -7.53 -12.70
CA ARG A 225 10.16 -8.54 -12.07
C ARG A 225 8.91 -8.80 -12.92
N LYS A 226 8.50 -10.04 -12.94
CA LYS A 226 7.22 -10.48 -13.52
C LYS A 226 6.50 -11.33 -12.49
N THR A 227 5.23 -11.01 -12.24
CA THR A 227 4.31 -11.80 -11.43
C THR A 227 3.11 -12.16 -12.27
N ASP A 228 2.61 -13.38 -12.15
CA ASP A 228 1.31 -13.77 -12.69
C ASP A 228 0.57 -14.67 -11.70
N ASP A 229 -0.75 -14.51 -11.63
CA ASP A 229 -1.60 -15.30 -10.74
C ASP A 229 -3.02 -15.46 -11.31
N VAL A 230 -3.73 -16.47 -10.80
CA VAL A 230 -5.08 -16.85 -11.24
C VAL A 230 -5.99 -17.05 -10.03
N PRO A 231 -6.27 -16.02 -9.24
CA PRO A 231 -7.20 -16.13 -8.14
C PRO A 231 -8.62 -16.45 -8.65
N PHE A 232 -9.32 -17.27 -7.88
CA PHE A 232 -10.71 -17.60 -8.15
C PHE A 232 -11.59 -17.35 -6.93
N ALA A 233 -12.90 -17.27 -7.19
CA ALA A 233 -13.91 -17.12 -6.17
C ALA A 233 -15.10 -18.03 -6.46
N ILE A 234 -15.68 -18.59 -5.40
CA ILE A 234 -16.93 -19.31 -5.43
C ILE A 234 -17.83 -18.79 -4.30
N THR A 235 -19.09 -18.46 -4.61
CA THR A 235 -20.08 -18.01 -3.65
C THR A 235 -21.37 -18.77 -3.89
N GLY A 236 -21.95 -19.36 -2.85
CA GLY A 236 -23.28 -19.91 -2.84
C GLY A 236 -24.22 -18.98 -2.08
N GLU A 237 -25.39 -18.71 -2.63
CA GLU A 237 -26.44 -17.90 -2.03
C GLU A 237 -27.76 -18.68 -2.03
N TRP A 238 -28.51 -18.57 -0.93
CA TRP A 238 -29.82 -19.17 -0.78
C TRP A 238 -30.77 -18.22 -0.06
N ASP A 239 -31.81 -17.80 -0.76
CA ASP A 239 -32.96 -17.11 -0.17
C ASP A 239 -33.83 -18.13 0.55
N ALA A 240 -33.51 -18.42 1.83
CA ALA A 240 -34.14 -19.44 2.62
C ALA A 240 -35.63 -19.13 2.90
N THR A 241 -35.98 -17.84 2.91
CA THR A 241 -37.32 -17.28 2.90
C THR A 241 -37.30 -15.93 2.18
N ASP A 242 -38.49 -15.34 1.93
CA ASP A 242 -38.62 -14.00 1.35
C ASP A 242 -37.85 -12.91 2.16
N ASP A 243 -37.57 -13.19 3.43
CA ASP A 243 -36.95 -12.25 4.37
C ASP A 243 -35.54 -12.64 4.78
N LEU A 244 -35.06 -13.85 4.48
CA LEU A 244 -33.78 -14.37 4.95
C LEU A 244 -32.94 -14.93 3.79
N MET A 245 -31.81 -14.31 3.51
CA MET A 245 -30.80 -14.85 2.63
C MET A 245 -29.58 -15.31 3.45
N VAL A 246 -29.09 -16.51 3.16
CA VAL A 246 -27.83 -17.03 3.68
C VAL A 246 -26.83 -17.22 2.54
N TYR A 247 -25.56 -17.04 2.84
CA TYR A 247 -24.51 -17.20 1.84
C TYR A 247 -23.23 -17.74 2.45
N GLY A 248 -22.40 -18.31 1.60
CA GLY A 248 -21.05 -18.67 1.96
C GLY A 248 -20.12 -18.53 0.77
N TYR A 249 -18.86 -18.18 1.02
CA TYR A 249 -17.89 -18.04 -0.05
C TYR A 249 -16.50 -18.57 0.32
N TYR A 250 -15.77 -18.92 -0.74
CA TYR A 250 -14.34 -19.03 -0.77
C TYR A 250 -13.80 -18.08 -1.83
N LYS A 251 -12.78 -17.30 -1.49
CA LYS A 251 -12.14 -16.35 -2.41
C LYS A 251 -10.63 -16.37 -2.22
N GLU A 252 -9.92 -16.29 -3.32
CA GLU A 252 -8.48 -16.07 -3.35
C GLU A 252 -8.17 -14.67 -3.82
N GLY A 253 -7.04 -14.15 -3.36
CA GLY A 253 -6.47 -12.89 -3.81
C GLY A 253 -4.96 -12.90 -3.68
N PHE A 254 -4.30 -12.01 -4.40
CA PHE A 254 -2.86 -11.82 -4.29
C PHE A 254 -2.50 -10.34 -4.39
N LYS A 255 -1.33 -10.02 -3.87
CA LYS A 255 -0.69 -8.73 -4.02
C LYS A 255 0.68 -8.98 -4.64
N ALA A 256 0.91 -8.41 -5.81
CA ALA A 256 2.16 -8.59 -6.53
C ALA A 256 3.35 -8.13 -5.71
N GLY A 257 4.44 -8.85 -5.81
CA GLY A 257 5.73 -8.47 -5.26
C GLY A 257 6.29 -7.23 -5.95
N GLY A 258 7.44 -6.77 -5.48
CA GLY A 258 8.00 -5.53 -5.96
C GLY A 258 9.45 -5.34 -5.58
N PHE A 259 9.82 -4.07 -5.54
CA PHE A 259 11.16 -3.62 -5.20
C PHE A 259 11.09 -2.68 -4.01
N ASP A 260 11.97 -2.90 -3.04
CA ASP A 260 12.06 -2.06 -1.85
C ASP A 260 12.71 -0.71 -2.19
N GLU A 261 11.95 0.37 -2.11
CA GLU A 261 12.45 1.71 -2.42
C GLU A 261 13.42 2.24 -1.36
N ASP A 262 13.33 1.75 -0.13
CA ASP A 262 14.23 2.11 0.98
C ASP A 262 15.43 1.17 1.14
N PHE A 263 15.57 0.24 0.21
CA PHE A 263 16.69 -0.70 0.13
C PHE A 263 18.07 -0.03 0.29
N THR A 264 18.91 -0.60 1.13
CA THR A 264 20.20 -0.01 1.53
C THR A 264 21.38 -0.95 1.45
N SER A 265 21.17 -2.28 1.37
CA SER A 265 22.28 -3.25 1.42
C SER A 265 23.16 -3.25 0.16
N GLY A 266 22.63 -2.85 -0.98
CA GLY A 266 23.32 -2.97 -2.28
C GLY A 266 23.35 -4.40 -2.84
N VAL A 267 22.80 -5.39 -2.13
CA VAL A 267 22.72 -6.79 -2.55
C VAL A 267 21.42 -7.00 -3.30
N LEU A 268 21.47 -7.36 -4.58
CA LEU A 268 20.28 -7.46 -5.43
C LEU A 268 19.20 -8.40 -4.86
N ALA A 269 19.60 -9.46 -4.19
CA ALA A 269 18.66 -10.43 -3.60
C ALA A 269 17.78 -9.83 -2.48
N ASP A 270 18.25 -8.78 -1.82
CA ASP A 270 17.51 -8.11 -0.75
C ASP A 270 16.62 -6.98 -1.30
N PHE A 271 16.72 -6.68 -2.60
CA PHE A 271 15.99 -5.58 -3.24
C PHE A 271 14.56 -5.98 -3.64
N GLU A 272 14.35 -7.26 -3.92
CA GLU A 272 13.07 -7.79 -4.36
C GLU A 272 12.33 -8.45 -3.19
N PHE A 273 11.02 -8.24 -3.13
CA PHE A 273 10.13 -9.00 -2.25
C PHE A 273 9.06 -9.72 -3.08
N ASP A 274 8.64 -10.88 -2.58
CA ASP A 274 7.74 -11.79 -3.26
C ASP A 274 6.27 -11.42 -3.13
N ASP A 275 5.44 -12.12 -3.86
CA ASP A 275 4.00 -11.96 -3.88
C ASP A 275 3.40 -12.43 -2.54
N GLU A 276 2.39 -11.71 -2.09
CA GLU A 276 1.56 -12.05 -0.94
C GLU A 276 0.25 -12.68 -1.43
N GLY A 277 -0.18 -13.76 -0.80
CA GLY A 277 -1.45 -14.42 -1.09
C GLY A 277 -2.44 -14.33 0.06
N VAL A 278 -3.73 -14.35 -0.24
CA VAL A 278 -4.80 -14.47 0.73
C VAL A 278 -5.84 -15.49 0.28
N LYS A 279 -6.31 -16.30 1.23
CA LYS A 279 -7.48 -17.17 1.11
C LYS A 279 -8.51 -16.76 2.14
N ALA A 280 -9.72 -16.48 1.69
CA ALA A 280 -10.79 -16.01 2.54
C ALA A 280 -12.01 -16.93 2.44
N TYR A 281 -12.56 -17.27 3.60
CA TYR A 281 -13.79 -18.04 3.77
C TYR A 281 -14.76 -17.21 4.58
N ALA A 282 -16.03 -17.21 4.21
CA ALA A 282 -17.05 -16.63 5.05
C ALA A 282 -18.37 -17.38 4.93
N PHE A 283 -19.16 -17.21 5.98
CA PHE A 283 -20.55 -17.63 6.02
C PHE A 283 -21.37 -16.52 6.68
N GLY A 284 -22.44 -16.09 6.03
CA GLY A 284 -23.23 -14.96 6.50
C GLY A 284 -24.72 -15.12 6.25
N ALA A 285 -25.48 -14.24 6.89
CA ALA A 285 -26.90 -14.11 6.73
C ALA A 285 -27.33 -12.65 6.65
N LYS A 286 -28.29 -12.35 5.78
CA LYS A 286 -28.96 -11.06 5.68
C LYS A 286 -30.44 -11.27 5.97
N TRP A 287 -30.94 -10.63 7.01
CA TRP A 287 -32.28 -10.83 7.49
C TRP A 287 -33.07 -9.52 7.52
N SER A 288 -34.20 -9.53 6.80
CA SER A 288 -35.23 -8.49 6.85
C SER A 288 -36.27 -8.89 7.86
N LEU A 289 -36.63 -8.03 8.78
CA LEU A 289 -37.52 -8.28 9.89
C LEU A 289 -38.63 -7.23 9.96
N LEU A 290 -39.73 -7.56 10.63
CA LEU A 290 -40.83 -6.60 10.88
C LEU A 290 -41.38 -5.98 9.59
N GLY A 291 -41.47 -6.79 8.51
CA GLY A 291 -41.96 -6.33 7.21
C GLY A 291 -41.05 -5.32 6.54
N GLY A 292 -39.73 -5.43 6.72
CA GLY A 292 -38.72 -4.54 6.18
C GLY A 292 -38.38 -3.33 7.08
N ALA A 293 -38.99 -3.23 8.25
CA ALA A 293 -38.67 -2.15 9.19
C ALA A 293 -37.36 -2.37 9.93
N ALA A 294 -36.80 -3.57 9.95
CA ALA A 294 -35.52 -3.88 10.54
C ALA A 294 -34.68 -4.80 9.63
N TYR A 295 -33.35 -4.62 9.68
CA TYR A 295 -32.39 -5.45 8.97
C TYR A 295 -31.27 -5.85 9.91
N ILE A 296 -30.84 -7.11 9.81
CA ILE A 296 -29.65 -7.63 10.48
C ILE A 296 -28.80 -8.33 9.43
N ASN A 297 -27.54 -7.94 9.31
CA ASN A 297 -26.52 -8.66 8.57
C ASN A 297 -25.50 -9.20 9.56
N ALA A 298 -25.14 -10.47 9.44
CA ALA A 298 -24.11 -11.09 10.25
C ALA A 298 -23.24 -11.97 9.37
N GLU A 299 -21.92 -11.83 9.49
CA GLU A 299 -20.93 -12.62 8.75
C GLU A 299 -19.84 -13.10 9.70
N TYR A 300 -19.57 -14.38 9.71
CA TYR A 300 -18.32 -14.94 10.20
C TYR A 300 -17.34 -15.04 9.05
N PHE A 301 -16.14 -14.53 9.22
CA PHE A 301 -15.07 -14.58 8.25
C PHE A 301 -13.79 -15.18 8.83
N HIS A 302 -12.99 -15.80 7.93
CA HIS A 302 -11.67 -16.32 8.24
C HIS A 302 -10.77 -16.11 7.02
N SER A 303 -9.63 -15.46 7.20
CA SER A 303 -8.67 -15.13 6.15
C SER A 303 -7.28 -15.57 6.55
N GLU A 304 -6.62 -16.32 5.67
CA GLU A 304 -5.26 -16.81 5.82
C GLU A 304 -4.34 -16.03 4.85
N TYR A 305 -3.34 -15.36 5.37
CA TYR A 305 -2.34 -14.62 4.60
C TYR A 305 -1.05 -15.41 4.55
N THR A 306 -0.45 -15.51 3.37
CA THR A 306 0.84 -16.15 3.13
C THR A 306 1.81 -15.17 2.52
N ASN A 307 3.10 -15.27 2.87
CA ASN A 307 4.15 -14.38 2.40
C ASN A 307 3.81 -12.89 2.61
N LEU A 308 3.22 -12.56 3.77
CA LEU A 308 2.77 -11.21 4.07
C LEU A 308 3.92 -10.20 3.91
N GLN A 309 3.70 -9.19 3.09
CA GLN A 309 4.66 -8.11 2.86
C GLN A 309 4.62 -7.15 4.05
N VAL A 310 5.67 -7.15 4.84
CA VAL A 310 5.78 -6.31 6.05
C VAL A 310 6.96 -5.37 5.93
N SER A 311 6.78 -4.15 6.43
CA SER A 311 7.83 -3.17 6.55
C SER A 311 8.40 -3.23 7.96
N THR A 312 9.71 -3.53 8.07
CA THR A 312 10.45 -3.59 9.34
C THR A 312 11.50 -2.50 9.38
N PHE A 313 11.65 -1.87 10.54
CA PHE A 313 12.72 -0.88 10.73
C PHE A 313 14.02 -1.60 11.08
N SER A 314 15.04 -1.42 10.25
CA SER A 314 16.37 -1.99 10.44
C SER A 314 17.43 -0.88 10.43
N VAL A 315 18.13 -0.73 11.53
CA VAL A 315 19.23 0.24 11.76
C VAL A 315 18.84 1.70 11.46
N ALA A 316 18.61 2.07 10.21
CA ALA A 316 18.35 3.45 9.79
C ALA A 316 17.38 3.55 8.60
N SER A 317 16.69 2.46 8.25
CA SER A 317 15.79 2.40 7.10
C SER A 317 14.64 1.42 7.37
N PHE A 318 13.54 1.62 6.69
CA PHE A 318 12.48 0.63 6.60
C PHE A 318 12.80 -0.32 5.45
N LEU A 319 12.65 -1.62 5.68
CA LEU A 319 12.84 -2.64 4.68
C LEU A 319 11.55 -3.41 4.49
N VAL A 320 11.16 -3.64 3.26
CA VAL A 320 10.00 -4.47 2.92
C VAL A 320 10.47 -5.88 2.61
N GLY A 321 9.89 -6.86 3.28
CA GLY A 321 10.17 -8.27 3.03
C GLY A 321 8.95 -9.14 3.27
N ASN A 322 9.03 -10.41 2.84
CA ASN A 322 7.99 -11.41 3.07
C ASN A 322 8.28 -12.16 4.38
N ALA A 323 7.93 -11.56 5.49
CA ALA A 323 8.38 -12.02 6.81
C ALA A 323 7.34 -12.83 7.57
N ALA A 324 6.08 -12.92 7.12
CA ALA A 324 5.02 -13.45 7.95
C ALA A 324 3.97 -14.26 7.19
N ALA A 325 3.35 -15.17 7.94
CA ALA A 325 2.00 -15.66 7.69
C ALA A 325 1.10 -15.15 8.82
N ALA A 326 -0.15 -14.86 8.51
CA ALA A 326 -1.10 -14.33 9.48
C ALA A 326 -2.50 -14.87 9.22
N THR A 327 -3.24 -15.04 10.29
CA THR A 327 -4.67 -15.39 10.26
C THR A 327 -5.49 -14.25 10.83
N SER A 328 -6.58 -13.89 10.16
CA SER A 328 -7.55 -12.91 10.62
C SER A 328 -8.95 -13.52 10.55
N GLN A 329 -9.65 -13.59 11.67
CA GLN A 329 -10.98 -14.16 11.74
C GLN A 329 -11.89 -13.35 12.66
N GLY A 330 -13.18 -13.44 12.46
CA GLY A 330 -14.07 -12.66 13.29
C GLY A 330 -15.55 -12.78 12.92
N LEU A 331 -16.34 -12.03 13.67
CA LEU A 331 -17.77 -11.87 13.44
C LEU A 331 -18.05 -10.38 13.20
N ASP A 332 -18.64 -10.07 12.05
CA ASP A 332 -19.13 -8.74 11.71
C ASP A 332 -20.65 -8.74 11.77
N VAL A 333 -21.24 -7.80 12.49
CA VAL A 333 -22.70 -7.65 12.59
C VAL A 333 -23.08 -6.20 12.46
N ASP A 334 -24.02 -5.93 11.56
CA ASP A 334 -24.71 -4.65 11.49
C ASP A 334 -26.23 -4.86 11.58
N ALA A 335 -26.90 -3.94 12.27
CA ALA A 335 -28.32 -3.95 12.42
C ALA A 335 -28.91 -2.53 12.33
N ARG A 336 -30.07 -2.43 11.68
CA ARG A 336 -30.86 -1.18 11.60
C ARG A 336 -32.32 -1.48 11.87
N TRP A 337 -32.96 -0.59 12.59
CA TRP A 337 -34.37 -0.70 12.88
C TRP A 337 -35.05 0.68 12.82
N GLN A 338 -36.04 0.81 11.95
CA GLN A 338 -36.95 1.95 11.91
C GLN A 338 -38.05 1.71 12.93
N VAL A 339 -37.86 2.23 14.14
CA VAL A 339 -38.76 2.00 15.28
C VAL A 339 -40.13 2.71 15.08
N SER A 340 -40.10 3.88 14.41
CA SER A 340 -41.27 4.64 14.00
C SER A 340 -40.89 5.55 12.82
N ASP A 341 -41.89 6.26 12.26
CA ASP A 341 -41.65 7.23 11.16
C ASP A 341 -40.60 8.31 11.51
N GLN A 342 -40.38 8.54 12.82
CA GLN A 342 -39.50 9.61 13.32
C GLN A 342 -38.22 9.08 13.99
N LEU A 343 -38.14 7.79 14.29
CA LEU A 343 -37.01 7.20 15.02
C LEU A 343 -36.44 5.97 14.32
N GLY A 344 -35.22 6.10 13.86
CA GLY A 344 -34.40 4.97 13.42
C GLY A 344 -33.21 4.77 14.38
N VAL A 345 -32.89 3.52 14.68
CA VAL A 345 -31.70 3.12 15.44
C VAL A 345 -30.85 2.17 14.63
N GLY A 346 -29.54 2.24 14.81
CA GLY A 346 -28.59 1.34 14.15
C GLY A 346 -27.42 1.01 15.08
N ALA A 347 -26.88 -0.17 14.94
CA ALA A 347 -25.69 -0.63 15.63
C ALA A 347 -24.84 -1.47 14.68
N ALA A 348 -23.53 -1.32 14.78
CA ALA A 348 -22.57 -2.18 14.10
C ALA A 348 -21.46 -2.54 15.09
N PHE A 349 -21.00 -3.78 15.05
CA PHE A 349 -19.84 -4.22 15.83
C PHE A 349 -19.09 -5.31 15.09
N VAL A 350 -17.78 -5.34 15.31
CA VAL A 350 -16.88 -6.40 14.83
C VAL A 350 -16.14 -6.98 16.03
N VAL A 351 -16.13 -8.30 16.12
CA VAL A 351 -15.22 -9.03 17.00
C VAL A 351 -14.14 -9.61 16.12
N LEU A 352 -12.90 -9.16 16.29
CA LEU A 352 -11.76 -9.53 15.46
C LEU A 352 -10.71 -10.24 16.31
N ASP A 353 -10.23 -11.37 15.80
CA ASP A 353 -9.04 -12.07 16.25
C ASP A 353 -8.05 -12.11 15.08
N ALA A 354 -6.87 -11.52 15.26
CA ALA A 354 -5.86 -11.45 14.22
C ALA A 354 -4.48 -11.71 14.84
N GLU A 355 -3.78 -12.70 14.31
CA GLU A 355 -2.48 -13.12 14.81
C GLU A 355 -1.50 -13.46 13.68
N PHE A 356 -0.23 -13.33 13.96
CA PHE A 356 0.81 -13.87 13.10
C PHE A 356 1.00 -15.35 13.42
N ASP A 357 0.82 -16.22 12.43
CA ASP A 357 1.11 -17.66 12.55
C ASP A 357 2.62 -17.93 12.57
N SER A 358 3.36 -17.10 11.83
CA SER A 358 4.81 -17.08 11.80
C SER A 358 5.32 -15.68 11.47
N TYR A 359 6.39 -15.27 12.11
CA TYR A 359 7.09 -14.03 11.83
C TYR A 359 8.60 -14.27 11.87
N THR A 360 9.28 -14.01 10.76
CA THR A 360 10.75 -14.05 10.67
C THR A 360 11.26 -12.63 10.48
N ASN A 361 12.08 -12.18 11.44
CA ASN A 361 12.69 -10.85 11.43
C ASN A 361 14.13 -10.93 10.94
#